data_7bb35e66385025c770f578deb8a19b27
#
_entry.id   7bb35e66385025c770f578deb8a19b27
#
_cell.length_a   1.000
_cell.length_b   1.000
_cell.length_c   1.000
_cell.angle_alpha   90.00
_cell.angle_beta   90.00
_cell.angle_gamma   90.00
#
_symmetry.space_group_name_H-M   'P 1'
#
loop_
_entity.id
_entity.type
_entity.pdbx_description
1 polymer ?
#
loop_
_entity_poly.entity_id
_entity_poly.type
_entity_poly.pdbx_seq_one_letter_code
_entity_poly.pdbx_strand_id
1 'polypeptide(L)'
;DEVSFIKFENDKFYQTIKKPYSLLIFGSGAHVSSLISMANLMAWETTVIDINIKESFVNQADTLIELENLEDILTMDLSTYNASVILSHSPKTDDIYLKALLNSNMNYIGMMGNKKNMQRIKQEFGLQNDKRFFAPIGLDIGGNTHQAIALSICSQIEARKNGRI
;
A
#
# COMPACT_ATOMS: atom_id res chain seq x y z
N ASP A 1 -15.97 13.48 0.73
CA ASP A 1 -16.68 12.20 0.62
C ASP A 1 -17.65 12.27 -0.55
N GLU A 2 -17.28 11.70 -1.70
CA GLU A 2 -18.22 11.53 -2.82
C GLU A 2 -19.26 10.49 -2.43
N VAL A 3 -20.46 10.94 -2.18
CA VAL A 3 -21.61 10.07 -1.92
C VAL A 3 -21.97 9.38 -3.24
N SER A 4 -21.90 8.03 -3.29
CA SER A 4 -22.42 7.31 -4.45
C SER A 4 -23.93 7.53 -4.51
N PHE A 5 -24.42 8.04 -5.65
CA PHE A 5 -25.84 8.20 -5.87
C PHE A 5 -26.26 7.53 -7.19
N ILE A 6 -27.49 7.10 -7.20
CA ILE A 6 -28.21 6.68 -8.41
C ILE A 6 -29.39 7.62 -8.55
N LYS A 7 -29.53 8.26 -9.70
CA LYS A 7 -30.64 9.19 -10.00
C LYS A 7 -31.20 8.91 -11.37
N PHE A 8 -32.50 8.88 -11.47
CA PHE A 8 -33.22 8.85 -12.73
C PHE A 8 -34.00 10.19 -12.87
N GLU A 9 -33.72 10.95 -13.90
CA GLU A 9 -34.31 12.25 -14.13
C GLU A 9 -34.37 12.56 -15.63
N ASN A 10 -35.50 13.04 -16.13
CA ASN A 10 -35.72 13.41 -17.54
C ASN A 10 -35.33 12.28 -18.51
N ASP A 11 -35.75 11.05 -18.24
CA ASP A 11 -35.42 9.82 -19.00
C ASP A 11 -33.91 9.51 -19.10
N LYS A 12 -33.12 10.08 -18.19
CA LYS A 12 -31.69 9.82 -18.07
C LYS A 12 -31.35 9.14 -16.74
N PHE A 13 -30.50 8.13 -16.85
CA PHE A 13 -29.92 7.43 -15.69
C PHE A 13 -28.56 8.02 -15.36
N TYR A 14 -28.36 8.40 -14.11
CA TYR A 14 -27.09 8.90 -13.58
C TYR A 14 -26.61 7.98 -12.48
N GLN A 15 -25.36 7.52 -12.58
CA GLN A 15 -24.71 6.71 -11.56
C GLN A 15 -23.30 7.24 -11.31
N THR A 16 -22.96 7.47 -10.05
CA THR A 16 -21.57 7.74 -9.66
C THR A 16 -20.82 6.42 -9.53
N ILE A 17 -19.81 6.23 -10.36
CA ILE A 17 -18.88 5.11 -10.27
C ILE A 17 -17.68 5.58 -9.45
N LYS A 18 -17.49 4.99 -8.27
CA LYS A 18 -16.29 5.27 -7.45
C LYS A 18 -15.07 4.63 -8.10
N LYS A 19 -13.96 5.39 -8.14
CA LYS A 19 -12.66 4.85 -8.52
C LYS A 19 -12.29 3.72 -7.54
N PRO A 20 -11.73 2.59 -8.01
CA PRO A 20 -11.23 1.54 -7.13
C PRO A 20 -10.22 2.09 -6.11
N TYR A 21 -10.18 1.50 -4.92
CA TYR A 21 -9.15 1.83 -3.93
C TYR A 21 -7.80 1.34 -4.43
N SER A 22 -6.81 2.23 -4.49
CA SER A 22 -5.53 1.96 -5.13
C SER A 22 -4.43 1.72 -4.09
N LEU A 23 -3.82 0.52 -4.14
CA LEU A 23 -2.75 0.07 -3.27
C LEU A 23 -1.43 -0.01 -4.03
N LEU A 24 -0.42 0.73 -3.55
CA LEU A 24 0.94 0.70 -4.05
C LEU A 24 1.80 -0.24 -3.18
N ILE A 25 2.50 -1.19 -3.81
CA ILE A 25 3.30 -2.22 -3.14
C ILE A 25 4.75 -2.10 -3.59
N PHE A 26 5.67 -1.90 -2.66
CA PHE A 26 7.11 -1.91 -2.90
C PHE A 26 7.69 -3.27 -2.52
N GLY A 27 8.32 -3.93 -3.49
CA GLY A 27 8.88 -5.26 -3.37
C GLY A 27 8.09 -6.32 -4.12
N SER A 28 8.79 -7.36 -4.57
CA SER A 28 8.25 -8.43 -5.41
C SER A 28 8.56 -9.85 -4.88
N GLY A 29 8.72 -9.99 -3.56
CA GLY A 29 8.98 -11.29 -2.92
C GLY A 29 7.76 -12.20 -2.85
N ALA A 30 7.97 -13.47 -2.52
CA ALA A 30 6.91 -14.50 -2.47
C ALA A 30 5.73 -14.14 -1.54
N HIS A 31 5.99 -13.41 -0.45
CA HIS A 31 4.96 -12.97 0.49
C HIS A 31 4.02 -11.92 -0.09
N VAL A 32 4.43 -11.19 -1.14
CA VAL A 32 3.62 -10.16 -1.81
C VAL A 32 2.47 -10.79 -2.58
N SER A 33 2.64 -12.02 -3.11
CA SER A 33 1.60 -12.74 -3.82
C SER A 33 0.29 -12.87 -3.02
N SER A 34 0.40 -13.23 -1.74
CA SER A 34 -0.77 -13.34 -0.85
C SER A 34 -1.47 -12.01 -0.61
N LEU A 35 -0.69 -10.92 -0.53
CA LEU A 35 -1.25 -9.57 -0.37
C LEU A 35 -2.01 -9.14 -1.62
N ILE A 36 -1.43 -9.35 -2.82
CA ILE A 36 -2.10 -9.05 -4.09
C ILE A 36 -3.41 -9.83 -4.21
N SER A 37 -3.38 -11.14 -3.93
CA SER A 37 -4.60 -11.97 -3.98
C SER A 37 -5.69 -11.46 -3.02
N MET A 38 -5.31 -11.05 -1.81
CA MET A 38 -6.25 -10.49 -0.83
C MET A 38 -6.81 -9.14 -1.27
N ALA A 39 -5.95 -8.26 -1.80
CA ALA A 39 -6.34 -6.95 -2.33
C ALA A 39 -7.32 -7.10 -3.51
N ASN A 40 -7.07 -8.06 -4.41
CA ASN A 40 -7.96 -8.38 -5.53
C ASN A 40 -9.35 -8.84 -5.04
N LEU A 41 -9.42 -9.68 -3.99
CA LEU A 41 -10.69 -10.05 -3.36
C LEU A 41 -11.44 -8.85 -2.77
N MET A 42 -10.72 -7.82 -2.32
CA MET A 42 -11.29 -6.56 -1.83
C MET A 42 -11.66 -5.58 -2.97
N ALA A 43 -11.49 -6.00 -4.23
CA ALA A 43 -11.66 -5.15 -5.42
C ALA A 43 -10.78 -3.87 -5.37
N TRP A 44 -9.58 -3.96 -4.81
CA TRP A 44 -8.58 -2.91 -4.86
C TRP A 44 -7.73 -3.05 -6.12
N GLU A 45 -7.33 -1.92 -6.68
CA GLU A 45 -6.37 -1.86 -7.77
C GLU A 45 -4.95 -1.91 -7.19
N THR A 46 -4.11 -2.82 -7.69
CA THR A 46 -2.77 -3.07 -7.17
C THR A 46 -1.69 -2.67 -8.16
N THR A 47 -0.71 -1.90 -7.69
CA THR A 47 0.51 -1.58 -8.45
C THR A 47 1.72 -2.06 -7.65
N VAL A 48 2.59 -2.82 -8.27
CA VAL A 48 3.86 -3.26 -7.69
C VAL A 48 5.01 -2.48 -8.30
N ILE A 49 5.87 -1.93 -7.45
CA ILE A 49 7.12 -1.25 -7.85
C ILE A 49 8.30 -1.97 -7.21
N ASP A 50 9.32 -2.27 -8.01
CA ASP A 50 10.61 -2.80 -7.53
C ASP A 50 11.72 -2.47 -8.54
N ILE A 51 12.99 -2.61 -8.14
CA ILE A 51 14.16 -2.46 -9.03
C ILE A 51 14.36 -3.72 -9.88
N ASN A 52 13.93 -4.87 -9.38
CA ASN A 52 14.09 -6.17 -10.04
C ASN A 52 12.84 -7.00 -9.76
N ILE A 53 11.86 -6.87 -10.61
CA ILE A 53 10.54 -7.50 -10.42
C ILE A 53 10.64 -9.01 -10.64
N LYS A 54 10.21 -9.76 -9.63
CA LYS A 54 10.04 -11.21 -9.70
C LYS A 54 8.61 -11.53 -10.13
N GLU A 55 8.33 -11.43 -11.42
CA GLU A 55 6.99 -11.56 -12.00
C GLU A 55 6.22 -12.80 -11.51
N SER A 56 6.91 -13.93 -11.29
CA SER A 56 6.28 -15.17 -10.81
C SER A 56 5.50 -15.02 -9.50
N PHE A 57 5.82 -14.00 -8.69
CA PHE A 57 5.16 -13.74 -7.41
C PHE A 57 4.13 -12.61 -7.47
N VAL A 58 4.15 -11.81 -8.54
CA VAL A 58 3.34 -10.58 -8.62
C VAL A 58 2.50 -10.48 -9.89
N ASN A 59 2.42 -11.55 -10.67
CA ASN A 59 1.70 -11.61 -11.95
C ASN A 59 0.18 -11.37 -11.85
N GLN A 60 -0.39 -11.34 -10.65
CA GLN A 60 -1.79 -11.03 -10.41
C GLN A 60 -2.03 -9.55 -10.06
N ALA A 61 -0.97 -8.73 -10.01
CA ALA A 61 -1.11 -7.29 -9.85
C ALA A 61 -1.63 -6.65 -11.14
N ASP A 62 -2.41 -5.57 -11.00
CA ASP A 62 -2.95 -4.84 -12.16
C ASP A 62 -1.86 -4.10 -12.94
N THR A 63 -0.85 -3.59 -12.24
CA THR A 63 0.27 -2.85 -12.84
C THR A 63 1.59 -3.25 -12.21
N LEU A 64 2.61 -3.44 -13.06
CA LEU A 64 4.00 -3.66 -12.64
C LEU A 64 4.88 -2.52 -13.16
N ILE A 65 5.68 -1.93 -12.29
CA ILE A 65 6.63 -0.85 -12.63
C ILE A 65 8.02 -1.27 -12.14
N GLU A 66 8.90 -1.63 -13.07
CA GLU A 66 10.30 -1.88 -12.77
C GLU A 66 11.09 -0.58 -12.90
N LEU A 67 11.78 -0.19 -11.82
CA LEU A 67 12.61 1.00 -11.81
C LEU A 67 13.99 0.71 -12.42
N GLU A 68 14.44 1.54 -13.34
CA GLU A 68 15.82 1.48 -13.85
C GLU A 68 16.82 1.92 -12.77
N ASN A 69 16.49 2.99 -12.04
CA ASN A 69 17.24 3.46 -10.89
C ASN A 69 16.31 3.65 -9.70
N LEU A 70 16.79 3.34 -8.49
CA LEU A 70 15.99 3.43 -7.27
C LEU A 70 15.48 4.86 -7.01
N GLU A 71 16.29 5.86 -7.33
CA GLU A 71 16.00 7.27 -7.11
C GLU A 71 14.88 7.80 -8.02
N ASP A 72 14.54 7.11 -9.10
CA ASP A 72 13.46 7.51 -10.02
C ASP A 72 12.12 7.62 -9.28
N ILE A 73 11.93 6.82 -8.23
CA ILE A 73 10.73 6.87 -7.38
C ILE A 73 10.51 8.25 -6.74
N LEU A 74 11.58 9.02 -6.47
CA LEU A 74 11.49 10.32 -5.82
C LEU A 74 10.83 11.40 -6.70
N THR A 75 10.76 11.15 -8.01
CA THR A 75 10.18 12.07 -9.00
C THR A 75 8.85 11.58 -9.58
N MET A 76 8.42 10.37 -9.21
CA MET A 76 7.16 9.80 -9.66
C MET A 76 5.96 10.50 -9.01
N ASP A 77 4.90 10.68 -9.78
CA ASP A 77 3.62 11.13 -9.25
C ASP A 77 2.89 9.98 -8.54
N LEU A 78 2.85 10.05 -7.22
CA LEU A 78 2.20 9.08 -6.36
C LEU A 78 0.80 9.54 -5.88
N SER A 79 0.27 10.64 -6.41
CA SER A 79 -0.98 11.27 -5.96
C SER A 79 -2.23 10.41 -6.22
N THR A 80 -2.14 9.46 -7.14
CA THR A 80 -3.26 8.59 -7.55
C THR A 80 -3.48 7.41 -6.60
N TYR A 81 -2.52 7.11 -5.73
CA TYR A 81 -2.61 5.98 -4.80
C TYR A 81 -3.22 6.38 -3.45
N ASN A 82 -4.05 5.51 -2.89
CA ASN A 82 -4.72 5.74 -1.60
C ASN A 82 -3.89 5.24 -0.42
N ALA A 83 -3.18 4.13 -0.61
CA ALA A 83 -2.36 3.47 0.40
C ALA A 83 -1.08 2.91 -0.22
N SER A 84 -0.07 2.74 0.62
CA SER A 84 1.17 2.06 0.23
C SER A 84 1.68 1.11 1.30
N VAL A 85 2.43 0.09 0.85
CA VAL A 85 3.12 -0.86 1.72
C VAL A 85 4.55 -1.09 1.23
N ILE A 86 5.52 -1.07 2.14
CA ILE A 86 6.93 -1.35 1.87
C ILE A 86 7.26 -2.75 2.40
N LEU A 87 7.53 -3.67 1.47
CA LEU A 87 7.76 -5.09 1.71
C LEU A 87 9.06 -5.60 1.07
N SER A 88 10.00 -4.71 0.75
CA SER A 88 11.22 -5.07 -0.02
C SER A 88 12.29 -5.78 0.80
N HIS A 89 12.24 -5.70 2.13
CA HIS A 89 13.23 -6.28 3.07
C HIS A 89 14.67 -5.77 2.90
N SER A 90 14.87 -4.63 2.25
CA SER A 90 16.19 -4.02 2.05
C SER A 90 16.22 -2.62 2.69
N PRO A 91 16.92 -2.42 3.81
CA PRO A 91 16.92 -1.13 4.51
C PRO A 91 17.29 0.07 3.64
N LYS A 92 18.20 -0.11 2.67
CA LYS A 92 18.60 0.97 1.76
C LYS A 92 17.49 1.38 0.79
N THR A 93 16.81 0.39 0.20
CA THR A 93 15.67 0.63 -0.70
C THR A 93 14.46 1.13 0.07
N ASP A 94 14.20 0.57 1.23
CA ASP A 94 13.08 0.94 2.10
C ASP A 94 13.14 2.41 2.49
N ASP A 95 14.30 2.94 2.84
CA ASP A 95 14.50 4.34 3.23
C ASP A 95 14.19 5.30 2.06
N ILE A 96 14.53 4.93 0.82
CA ILE A 96 14.23 5.74 -0.38
C ILE A 96 12.76 5.68 -0.74
N TYR A 97 12.15 4.50 -0.71
CA TYR A 97 10.70 4.34 -0.92
C TYR A 97 9.90 5.15 0.11
N LEU A 98 10.27 5.05 1.39
CA LEU A 98 9.64 5.82 2.45
C LEU A 98 9.75 7.33 2.20
N LYS A 99 10.91 7.81 1.77
CA LYS A 99 11.14 9.23 1.45
C LYS A 99 10.20 9.73 0.36
N ALA A 100 9.97 8.94 -0.69
CA ALA A 100 9.01 9.27 -1.74
C ALA A 100 7.57 9.34 -1.18
N LEU A 101 7.20 8.36 -0.34
CA LEU A 101 5.86 8.26 0.23
C LEU A 101 5.51 9.38 1.21
N LEU A 102 6.48 9.86 1.98
CA LEU A 102 6.24 10.94 2.96
C LEU A 102 5.83 12.26 2.31
N ASN A 103 6.20 12.47 1.05
CA ASN A 103 5.78 13.62 0.25
C ASN A 103 4.40 13.45 -0.39
N SER A 104 3.78 12.27 -0.26
CA SER A 104 2.47 11.97 -0.83
C SER A 104 1.32 12.31 0.12
N ASN A 105 0.09 12.36 -0.42
CA ASN A 105 -1.15 12.56 0.34
C ASN A 105 -1.82 11.24 0.74
N MET A 106 -1.11 10.12 0.70
CA MET A 106 -1.66 8.81 1.08
C MET A 106 -2.12 8.79 2.53
N ASN A 107 -3.24 8.12 2.78
CA ASN A 107 -3.81 7.98 4.13
C ASN A 107 -3.19 6.85 4.94
N TYR A 108 -2.49 5.94 4.28
CA TYR A 108 -1.86 4.77 4.88
C TYR A 108 -0.50 4.52 4.25
N ILE A 109 0.53 4.42 5.08
CA ILE A 109 1.90 4.04 4.70
C ILE A 109 2.32 2.94 5.67
N GLY A 110 2.36 1.70 5.21
CA GLY A 110 2.74 0.55 6.01
C GLY A 110 4.16 0.10 5.71
N MET A 111 4.92 -0.30 6.74
CA MET A 111 6.28 -0.79 6.55
C MET A 111 6.52 -2.07 7.34
N MET A 112 7.03 -3.11 6.66
CA MET A 112 7.42 -4.36 7.30
C MET A 112 8.83 -4.24 7.89
N GLY A 113 9.01 -4.80 9.09
CA GLY A 113 10.33 -4.87 9.71
C GLY A 113 10.27 -5.25 11.18
N ASN A 114 11.43 -5.56 11.75
CA ASN A 114 11.53 -5.84 13.16
C ASN A 114 11.42 -4.56 14.02
N LYS A 115 11.03 -4.71 15.27
CA LYS A 115 10.78 -3.59 16.19
C LYS A 115 11.95 -2.60 16.28
N LYS A 116 13.20 -3.11 16.31
CA LYS A 116 14.41 -2.26 16.42
C LYS A 116 14.57 -1.37 15.19
N ASN A 117 14.42 -1.94 13.98
CA ASN A 117 14.51 -1.17 12.73
C ASN A 117 13.36 -0.15 12.62
N MET A 118 12.14 -0.54 13.00
CA MET A 118 11.01 0.38 12.97
C MET A 118 11.14 1.55 13.94
N GLN A 119 11.77 1.34 15.10
CA GLN A 119 12.10 2.44 16.02
C GLN A 119 13.15 3.39 15.40
N ARG A 120 14.21 2.85 14.76
CA ARG A 120 15.19 3.65 14.03
C ARG A 120 14.51 4.52 12.97
N ILE A 121 13.71 3.92 12.10
CA ILE A 121 12.97 4.61 11.04
C ILE A 121 12.10 5.73 11.59
N LYS A 122 11.31 5.45 12.64
CA LYS A 122 10.46 6.47 13.26
C LYS A 122 11.25 7.66 13.80
N GLN A 123 12.44 7.40 14.35
CA GLN A 123 13.31 8.47 14.88
C GLN A 123 13.98 9.25 13.75
N GLU A 124 14.58 8.58 12.77
CA GLU A 124 15.32 9.22 11.68
C GLU A 124 14.43 10.06 10.76
N PHE A 125 13.20 9.61 10.53
CA PHE A 125 12.23 10.30 9.66
C PHE A 125 11.20 11.16 10.42
N GLY A 126 11.29 11.24 11.76
CA GLY A 126 10.38 12.06 12.57
C GLY A 126 8.92 11.57 12.57
N LEU A 127 8.70 10.25 12.47
CA LEU A 127 7.38 9.66 12.24
C LEU A 127 6.64 9.20 13.51
N GLN A 128 7.11 9.58 14.70
CA GLN A 128 6.50 9.16 15.97
C GLN A 128 5.02 9.57 16.09
N ASN A 129 4.66 10.68 15.45
CA ASN A 129 3.31 11.26 15.50
C ASN A 129 2.60 11.25 14.15
N ASP A 130 3.18 10.67 13.10
CA ASP A 130 2.51 10.57 11.80
C ASP A 130 1.46 9.45 11.87
N LYS A 131 0.20 9.84 11.91
CA LYS A 131 -0.95 8.93 12.00
C LYS A 131 -1.15 8.08 10.73
N ARG A 132 -0.44 8.37 9.65
CA ARG A 132 -0.49 7.61 8.40
C ARG A 132 0.50 6.43 8.40
N PHE A 133 1.52 6.48 9.29
CA PHE A 133 2.63 5.55 9.30
C PHE A 133 2.42 4.39 10.27
N PHE A 134 2.31 3.18 9.72
CA PHE A 134 2.08 1.93 10.44
C PHE A 134 3.32 1.02 10.34
N ALA A 135 4.09 0.96 11.42
CA ALA A 135 5.30 0.15 11.49
C ALA A 135 5.53 -0.38 12.93
N PRO A 136 5.55 -1.68 13.12
CA PRO A 136 5.34 -2.75 12.12
C PRO A 136 3.96 -2.69 11.48
N ILE A 137 3.89 -3.07 10.19
CA ILE A 137 2.65 -3.13 9.42
C ILE A 137 1.74 -4.28 9.89
N GLY A 138 0.43 -4.08 9.77
CA GLY A 138 -0.59 -5.09 10.03
C GLY A 138 -1.14 -5.06 11.46
N LEU A 139 -2.34 -5.58 11.64
CA LEU A 139 -2.93 -5.83 12.96
C LEU A 139 -2.28 -7.07 13.58
N ASP A 140 -2.12 -7.07 14.91
CA ASP A 140 -1.65 -8.26 15.64
C ASP A 140 -2.80 -9.29 15.74
N ILE A 141 -2.83 -10.21 14.77
CA ILE A 141 -3.80 -11.32 14.74
C ILE A 141 -3.16 -12.66 15.10
N GLY A 142 -1.88 -12.68 15.51
CA GLY A 142 -1.16 -13.85 15.99
C GLY A 142 -0.71 -14.84 14.89
N GLY A 143 -1.06 -14.64 13.62
CA GLY A 143 -0.65 -15.49 12.50
C GLY A 143 0.70 -15.08 11.91
N ASN A 144 1.47 -16.06 11.40
CA ASN A 144 2.79 -15.84 10.80
C ASN A 144 2.94 -16.39 9.37
N THR A 145 1.88 -16.92 8.77
CA THR A 145 1.86 -17.33 7.37
C THR A 145 1.73 -16.11 6.45
N HIS A 146 2.15 -16.23 5.19
CA HIS A 146 1.98 -15.15 4.21
C HIS A 146 0.52 -14.68 4.10
N GLN A 147 -0.44 -15.63 4.18
CA GLN A 147 -1.88 -15.34 4.14
C GLN A 147 -2.35 -14.58 5.39
N ALA A 148 -1.90 -14.98 6.57
CA ALA A 148 -2.26 -14.30 7.81
C ALA A 148 -1.68 -12.87 7.85
N ILE A 149 -0.44 -12.70 7.38
CA ILE A 149 0.20 -11.38 7.23
C ILE A 149 -0.60 -10.52 6.24
N ALA A 150 -0.95 -11.06 5.08
CA ALA A 150 -1.77 -10.35 4.08
C ALA A 150 -3.12 -9.93 4.64
N LEU A 151 -3.80 -10.82 5.36
CA LEU A 151 -5.07 -10.53 6.04
C LEU A 151 -4.91 -9.40 7.06
N SER A 152 -3.87 -9.45 7.89
CA SER A 152 -3.61 -8.43 8.91
C SER A 152 -3.36 -7.05 8.30
N ILE A 153 -2.62 -7.00 7.18
CA ILE A 153 -2.34 -5.77 6.43
C ILE A 153 -3.62 -5.22 5.82
N CYS A 154 -4.37 -6.03 5.06
CA CYS A 154 -5.62 -5.59 4.43
C CYS A 154 -6.65 -5.13 5.46
N SER A 155 -6.76 -5.84 6.59
CA SER A 155 -7.66 -5.44 7.69
C SER A 155 -7.26 -4.09 8.30
N GLN A 156 -5.97 -3.83 8.48
CA GLN A 156 -5.48 -2.55 8.98
C GLN A 156 -5.75 -1.41 7.99
N ILE A 157 -5.49 -1.62 6.70
CA ILE A 157 -5.78 -0.65 5.64
C ILE A 157 -7.30 -0.35 5.60
N GLU A 158 -8.15 -1.39 5.64
CA GLU A 158 -9.60 -1.20 5.61
C GLU A 158 -10.09 -0.46 6.87
N ALA A 159 -9.55 -0.77 8.05
CA ALA A 159 -9.86 -0.03 9.28
C ALA A 159 -9.46 1.45 9.17
N ARG A 160 -8.28 1.74 8.62
CA ARG A 160 -7.81 3.11 8.38
C ARG A 160 -8.69 3.86 7.39
N LYS A 161 -9.01 3.24 6.26
CA LYS A 161 -9.89 3.78 5.22
C LYS A 161 -11.25 4.18 5.77
N ASN A 162 -11.78 3.44 6.74
CA ASN A 162 -13.08 3.68 7.36
C ASN A 162 -12.99 4.48 8.68
N GLY A 163 -11.84 5.07 9.02
CA GLY A 163 -11.64 5.91 10.18
C GLY A 163 -11.82 5.18 11.53
N ARG A 164 -11.44 3.90 11.57
CA ARG A 164 -11.50 3.07 12.79
C ARG A 164 -10.19 3.06 13.58
N ILE A 165 -9.10 3.48 12.94
CA ILE A 165 -7.77 3.65 13.55
C ILE A 165 -7.11 4.91 13.00
#